data_a1cbc7d075f6acdc59b1d997e10f6444
#
_entry.id   a1cbc7d075f6acdc59b1d997e10f6444
#
_cell.length_a   1.000
_cell.length_b   1.000
_cell.length_c   1.000
_cell.angle_alpha   90.00
_cell.angle_beta   90.00
_cell.angle_gamma   90.00
#
_symmetry.space_group_name_H-M   'P 1'
#
loop_
_entity.id
_entity.type
_entity.pdbx_description
1 polymer ?
#
loop_
_entity_poly.entity_id
_entity_poly.type
_entity_poly.pdbx_seq_one_letter_code
_entity_poly.pdbx_strand_id
1 'polypeptide(L)'
;MSALCLAGGGLVSMLSATLFTLQWTHSVERIAWQEDWRIDADALVLVEARIRGSGAGMDPPQGAVLRDGVWHYRVARRVPKLLLSSGGSQPEYLLCTADACRPLTSWLGGPAADGRIELYPCDATAAGR
;
A
#
# COMPACT_ATOMS: atom_id res chain seq x y z
N MET A 1 9.17 -17.67 -6.49
CA MET A 1 8.98 -16.99 -5.21
C MET A 1 8.22 -15.70 -5.43
N SER A 2 7.30 -15.41 -4.54
CA SER A 2 6.49 -14.21 -4.67
C SER A 2 7.31 -12.97 -4.34
N ALA A 3 7.06 -11.92 -5.09
CA ALA A 3 7.69 -10.62 -4.89
C ALA A 3 6.68 -9.54 -5.22
N LEU A 4 6.97 -8.33 -4.78
CA LEU A 4 6.20 -7.15 -5.11
C LEU A 4 7.02 -6.30 -6.06
N CYS A 5 6.44 -5.97 -7.20
CA CYS A 5 7.05 -5.06 -8.15
C CYS A 5 6.39 -3.69 -8.07
N LEU A 6 7.22 -2.65 -8.23
CA LEU A 6 6.78 -1.27 -8.33
C LEU A 6 7.21 -0.75 -9.69
N ALA A 7 6.31 -0.05 -10.37
CA ALA A 7 6.61 0.55 -11.68
C ALA A 7 6.02 1.94 -11.75
N GLY A 8 6.80 2.90 -12.24
CA GLY A 8 6.34 4.26 -12.40
C GLY A 8 7.39 5.12 -13.11
N GLY A 9 6.93 5.98 -14.01
CA GLY A 9 7.81 6.95 -14.66
C GLY A 9 9.02 6.36 -15.35
N GLY A 10 8.94 5.15 -15.87
CA GLY A 10 10.07 4.48 -16.52
C GLY A 10 10.97 3.71 -15.56
N LEU A 11 10.70 3.77 -14.25
CA LEU A 11 11.45 3.03 -13.25
C LEU A 11 10.69 1.77 -12.87
N VAL A 12 11.43 0.71 -12.58
CA VAL A 12 10.87 -0.55 -12.07
C VAL A 12 11.77 -1.05 -10.96
N SER A 13 11.17 -1.49 -9.87
CA SER A 13 11.91 -2.11 -8.76
C SER A 13 11.14 -3.32 -8.25
N MET A 14 11.82 -4.14 -7.47
CA MET A 14 11.26 -5.36 -6.92
C MET A 14 11.66 -5.52 -5.47
N LEU A 15 10.69 -5.98 -4.67
CA LEU A 15 10.90 -6.32 -3.27
C LEU A 15 10.59 -7.79 -3.06
N SER A 16 11.48 -8.50 -2.37
CA SER A 16 11.19 -9.85 -1.90
C SER A 16 10.31 -9.74 -0.65
N ALA A 17 9.02 -9.83 -0.84
CA ALA A 17 8.07 -9.73 0.26
C ALA A 17 6.81 -10.50 -0.08
N THR A 18 6.21 -11.12 0.94
CA THR A 18 4.91 -11.77 0.80
C THR A 18 3.81 -10.94 1.47
N LEU A 19 4.20 -10.06 2.37
CA LEU A 19 3.30 -9.15 3.08
C LEU A 19 3.89 -7.76 3.06
N PHE A 20 3.02 -6.77 2.92
CA PHE A 20 3.44 -5.38 3.04
C PHE A 20 2.29 -4.55 3.59
N THR A 21 2.63 -3.40 4.17
CA THR A 21 1.64 -2.46 4.69
C THR A 21 1.78 -1.15 3.93
N LEU A 22 0.66 -0.63 3.44
CA LEU A 22 0.59 0.72 2.91
C LEU A 22 0.04 1.63 3.99
N GLN A 23 0.65 2.79 4.13
CA GLN A 23 0.27 3.77 5.14
C GLN A 23 0.23 5.15 4.50
N TRP A 24 -0.81 5.90 4.79
CA TRP A 24 -0.92 7.26 4.29
C TRP A 24 -1.82 8.07 5.22
N THR A 25 -1.73 9.39 5.10
CA THR A 25 -2.57 10.31 5.84
C THR A 25 -3.55 10.94 4.87
N HIS A 26 -4.83 10.90 5.20
CA HIS A 26 -5.85 11.54 4.38
C HIS A 26 -5.62 13.06 4.37
N SER A 27 -5.56 13.66 3.17
CA SER A 27 -5.13 15.05 3.03
C SER A 27 -6.07 16.06 3.67
N VAL A 28 -7.38 15.77 3.68
CA VAL A 28 -8.37 16.68 4.22
C VAL A 28 -8.61 16.47 5.71
N GLU A 29 -8.82 15.22 6.09
CA GLU A 29 -9.18 14.88 7.47
C GLU A 29 -7.97 14.58 8.35
N ARG A 30 -6.80 14.42 7.74
CA ARG A 30 -5.53 14.15 8.42
C ARG A 30 -5.58 12.90 9.30
N ILE A 31 -6.31 11.91 8.85
CA ILE A 31 -6.44 10.64 9.53
C ILE A 31 -5.47 9.64 8.92
N ALA A 32 -4.77 8.92 9.78
CA ALA A 32 -3.84 7.89 9.31
C ALA A 32 -4.60 6.63 8.90
N TRP A 33 -4.29 6.15 7.71
CA TRP A 33 -4.83 4.92 7.14
C TRP A 33 -3.71 3.92 6.98
N GLN A 34 -4.00 2.66 7.26
CA GLN A 34 -3.05 1.56 7.05
C GLN A 34 -3.79 0.39 6.45
N GLU A 35 -3.16 -0.25 5.48
CA GLU A 35 -3.69 -1.45 4.85
C GLU A 35 -2.61 -2.50 4.79
N ASP A 36 -2.90 -3.69 5.31
CA ASP A 36 -2.02 -4.84 5.21
C ASP A 36 -2.44 -5.66 4.01
N TRP A 37 -1.49 -5.91 3.12
CA TRP A 37 -1.70 -6.66 1.89
C TRP A 37 -0.83 -7.91 1.87
N ARG A 38 -1.37 -8.97 1.31
CA ARG A 38 -0.64 -10.21 1.08
C ARG A 38 -0.53 -10.45 -0.41
N ILE A 39 0.63 -10.96 -0.83
CA ILE A 39 0.83 -11.36 -2.23
C ILE A 39 0.41 -12.82 -2.34
N ASP A 40 -0.55 -13.09 -3.21
CA ASP A 40 -1.12 -14.43 -3.39
C ASP A 40 -1.13 -14.76 -4.89
N ALA A 41 -0.11 -15.50 -5.32
CA ALA A 41 0.07 -15.88 -6.72
C ALA A 41 0.14 -14.64 -7.62
N ASP A 42 -0.91 -14.38 -8.38
CA ASP A 42 -0.98 -13.28 -9.34
C ASP A 42 -1.83 -12.11 -8.85
N ALA A 43 -2.11 -12.03 -7.54
CA ALA A 43 -2.98 -11.01 -7.01
C ALA A 43 -2.47 -10.44 -5.69
N LEU A 44 -2.98 -9.26 -5.36
CA LEU A 44 -2.80 -8.65 -4.05
C LEU A 44 -4.10 -8.81 -3.27
N VAL A 45 -4.00 -9.29 -2.04
CA VAL A 45 -5.16 -9.56 -1.20
C VAL A 45 -5.10 -8.68 0.03
N LEU A 46 -6.15 -7.89 0.25
CA LEU A 46 -6.26 -7.06 1.44
C LEU A 46 -6.57 -7.95 2.64
N VAL A 47 -5.71 -7.90 3.65
CA VAL A 47 -5.86 -8.71 4.85
C VAL A 47 -6.62 -7.93 5.91
N GLU A 48 -6.18 -6.71 6.19
CA GLU A 48 -6.79 -5.86 7.22
C GLU A 48 -6.54 -4.41 6.90
N ALA A 49 -7.50 -3.57 7.22
CA ALA A 49 -7.35 -2.12 7.14
C ALA A 49 -7.56 -1.52 8.51
N ARG A 50 -6.80 -0.47 8.80
CA ARG A 50 -6.87 0.26 10.06
C ARG A 50 -7.01 1.75 9.78
N ILE A 51 -7.96 2.38 10.46
CA ILE A 51 -8.20 3.81 10.36
C ILE A 51 -8.09 4.39 11.77
N ARG A 52 -7.15 5.31 11.97
CA ARG A 52 -6.94 5.92 13.27
C ARG A 52 -7.95 7.03 13.48
N GLY A 53 -8.81 6.86 14.48
CA GLY A 53 -9.79 7.86 14.85
C GLY A 53 -11.05 7.81 14.02
N SER A 54 -12.06 8.53 14.47
CA SER A 54 -13.30 8.68 13.74
C SER A 54 -13.30 10.08 13.12
N GLY A 55 -12.88 10.16 11.88
CA GLY A 55 -12.97 11.44 11.18
C GLY A 55 -14.41 11.84 10.97
N ALA A 56 -14.67 13.13 11.05
CA ALA A 56 -15.99 13.64 10.75
C ALA A 56 -16.38 13.25 9.34
N GLY A 57 -17.53 12.62 9.19
CA GLY A 57 -18.03 12.20 7.89
C GLY A 57 -17.62 10.82 7.44
N MET A 58 -16.92 10.08 8.28
CA MET A 58 -16.54 8.71 7.94
C MET A 58 -17.26 7.72 8.85
N ASP A 59 -18.13 6.92 8.25
CA ASP A 59 -18.73 5.80 8.94
C ASP A 59 -17.80 4.59 8.78
N PRO A 60 -17.42 3.93 9.88
CA PRO A 60 -16.61 2.72 9.75
C PRO A 60 -17.39 1.63 9.02
N PRO A 61 -16.69 0.78 8.26
CA PRO A 61 -17.36 -0.33 7.57
C PRO A 61 -18.05 -1.26 8.55
N GLN A 62 -19.07 -1.94 8.05
CA GLN A 62 -19.76 -2.94 8.83
C GLN A 62 -18.77 -4.00 9.30
N GLY A 63 -18.83 -4.36 10.58
CA GLY A 63 -17.91 -5.33 11.15
C GLY A 63 -16.61 -4.74 11.68
N ALA A 64 -16.42 -3.43 11.55
CA ALA A 64 -15.23 -2.78 12.10
C ALA A 64 -15.26 -2.80 13.62
N VAL A 65 -14.08 -3.01 14.22
CA VAL A 65 -13.91 -3.06 15.68
C VAL A 65 -13.01 -1.91 16.09
N LEU A 66 -13.46 -1.12 17.06
CA LEU A 66 -12.67 -0.02 17.61
C LEU A 66 -11.81 -0.54 18.76
N ARG A 67 -10.49 -0.36 18.65
CA ARG A 67 -9.52 -0.71 19.69
C ARG A 67 -8.51 0.40 19.83
N ASP A 68 -8.40 0.97 21.01
CA ASP A 68 -7.42 2.02 21.34
C ASP A 68 -7.45 3.20 20.35
N GLY A 69 -8.66 3.61 19.97
CA GLY A 69 -8.82 4.73 19.04
C GLY A 69 -8.59 4.39 17.58
N VAL A 70 -8.41 3.12 17.25
CA VAL A 70 -8.16 2.67 15.89
C VAL A 70 -9.24 1.70 15.44
N TRP A 71 -9.85 1.98 14.31
CA TRP A 71 -10.82 1.09 13.69
C TRP A 71 -10.09 0.00 12.91
N HIS A 72 -10.40 -1.26 13.20
CA HIS A 72 -9.86 -2.41 12.49
C HIS A 72 -10.98 -3.09 11.73
N TYR A 73 -10.75 -3.39 10.47
CA TYR A 73 -11.76 -4.12 9.70
C TYR A 73 -11.09 -4.99 8.64
N ARG A 74 -11.79 -6.04 8.26
CA ARG A 74 -11.35 -6.96 7.22
C ARG A 74 -12.32 -6.87 6.07
N VAL A 75 -11.78 -6.65 4.87
CA VAL A 75 -12.55 -6.61 3.64
C VAL A 75 -11.94 -7.63 2.70
N ALA A 76 -12.74 -8.58 2.25
CA ALA A 76 -12.27 -9.56 1.27
C ALA A 76 -12.10 -8.84 -0.07
N ARG A 77 -10.87 -8.41 -0.36
CA ARG A 77 -10.56 -7.69 -1.59
C ARG A 77 -9.33 -8.30 -2.24
N ARG A 78 -9.48 -8.66 -3.49
CA ARG A 78 -8.41 -9.26 -4.29
C ARG A 78 -8.31 -8.47 -5.59
N VAL A 79 -7.13 -7.94 -5.87
CA VAL A 79 -6.90 -7.11 -7.06
C VAL A 79 -5.61 -7.55 -7.76
N PRO A 80 -5.54 -7.40 -9.09
CA PRO A 80 -4.31 -7.73 -9.81
C PRO A 80 -3.19 -6.72 -9.58
N LYS A 81 -3.54 -5.49 -9.27
CA LYS A 81 -2.56 -4.43 -9.02
C LYS A 81 -3.21 -3.27 -8.28
N LEU A 82 -2.36 -2.45 -7.68
CA LEU A 82 -2.76 -1.18 -7.08
C LEU A 82 -2.12 -0.06 -7.89
N LEU A 83 -2.89 0.98 -8.17
CA LEU A 83 -2.40 2.18 -8.84
C LEU A 83 -2.49 3.33 -7.85
N LEU A 84 -1.34 3.87 -7.45
CA LEU A 84 -1.26 4.87 -6.41
C LEU A 84 -0.71 6.18 -6.99
N SER A 85 -1.27 7.30 -6.50
CA SER A 85 -0.76 8.61 -6.86
C SER A 85 0.50 8.92 -6.07
N SER A 86 1.45 9.59 -6.71
CA SER A 86 2.71 9.96 -6.09
C SER A 86 3.09 11.37 -6.53
N GLY A 87 3.57 12.16 -5.59
CA GLY A 87 3.96 13.54 -5.87
C GLY A 87 2.82 14.52 -5.66
N GLY A 88 3.05 15.78 -6.01
CA GLY A 88 2.09 16.84 -5.80
C GLY A 88 2.06 17.31 -4.35
N SER A 89 0.94 17.89 -3.94
CA SER A 89 0.77 18.43 -2.59
C SER A 89 0.27 17.42 -1.58
N GLN A 90 -0.01 16.18 -2.00
CA GLN A 90 -0.53 15.17 -1.09
C GLN A 90 0.59 14.46 -0.35
N PRO A 91 0.37 14.04 0.91
CA PRO A 91 1.34 13.23 1.62
C PRO A 91 1.63 11.94 0.86
N GLU A 92 2.90 11.55 0.87
CA GLU A 92 3.33 10.37 0.15
C GLU A 92 2.95 9.10 0.89
N TYR A 93 2.65 8.05 0.14
CA TYR A 93 2.45 6.74 0.72
C TYR A 93 3.75 6.20 1.28
N LEU A 94 3.67 5.57 2.46
CA LEU A 94 4.75 4.77 3.00
C LEU A 94 4.45 3.31 2.73
N LEU A 95 5.44 2.57 2.31
CA LEU A 95 5.35 1.12 2.17
C LEU A 95 6.27 0.48 3.18
N CYS A 96 5.69 -0.40 3.99
CA CYS A 96 6.40 -1.05 5.07
C CYS A 96 6.46 -2.55 4.82
N THR A 97 7.64 -3.12 4.97
CA THR A 97 7.86 -4.56 5.00
C THR A 97 8.35 -4.94 6.39
N ALA A 98 8.68 -6.20 6.60
CA ALA A 98 9.27 -6.63 7.87
C ALA A 98 10.61 -5.92 8.15
N ASP A 99 11.27 -5.44 7.09
CA ASP A 99 12.61 -4.88 7.23
C ASP A 99 12.64 -3.35 7.35
N ALA A 100 11.72 -2.66 6.71
CA ALA A 100 11.79 -1.20 6.66
C ALA A 100 10.47 -0.57 6.25
N CYS A 101 10.27 0.68 6.66
CA CYS A 101 9.20 1.55 6.17
C CYS A 101 9.83 2.71 5.44
N ARG A 102 9.49 2.90 4.18
CA ARG A 102 10.04 3.98 3.36
C ARG A 102 8.99 4.50 2.38
N PRO A 103 9.12 5.76 1.95
CA PRO A 103 8.23 6.27 0.90
C PRO A 103 8.28 5.43 -0.37
N LEU A 104 7.17 5.39 -1.11
CA LEU A 104 7.11 4.63 -2.36
C LEU A 104 8.22 4.99 -3.32
N THR A 105 8.53 6.29 -3.44
CA THR A 105 9.59 6.74 -4.34
C THR A 105 10.95 6.20 -3.93
N SER A 106 11.19 6.03 -2.64
CA SER A 106 12.43 5.43 -2.17
C SER A 106 12.53 3.96 -2.61
N TRP A 107 11.45 3.22 -2.51
CA TRP A 107 11.43 1.83 -2.99
C TRP A 107 11.55 1.74 -4.52
N LEU A 108 10.95 2.70 -5.23
CA LEU A 108 10.97 2.73 -6.69
C LEU A 108 12.36 3.09 -7.23
N GLY A 109 13.12 3.85 -6.48
CA GLY A 109 14.45 4.30 -6.89
C GLY A 109 14.47 5.73 -7.41
N GLY A 110 13.36 6.45 -7.28
CA GLY A 110 13.25 7.83 -7.69
C GLY A 110 11.82 8.25 -7.90
N PRO A 111 11.57 9.53 -8.20
CA PRO A 111 10.21 10.02 -8.42
C PRO A 111 9.62 9.43 -9.70
N ALA A 112 8.30 9.19 -9.68
CA ALA A 112 7.58 8.76 -10.85
C ALA A 112 7.20 10.00 -11.66
N ALA A 113 7.73 10.11 -12.88
CA ALA A 113 7.56 11.31 -13.69
C ALA A 113 6.11 11.64 -14.01
N ASP A 114 5.26 10.61 -14.13
CA ASP A 114 3.84 10.79 -14.42
C ASP A 114 2.97 10.87 -13.17
N GLY A 115 3.57 10.82 -11.98
CA GLY A 115 2.84 10.87 -10.72
C GLY A 115 2.06 9.62 -10.38
N ARG A 116 2.41 8.48 -10.99
CA ARG A 116 1.71 7.22 -10.76
C ARG A 116 2.70 6.10 -10.49
N ILE A 117 2.38 5.27 -9.50
CA ILE A 117 3.17 4.09 -9.19
C ILE A 117 2.23 2.90 -9.13
N GLU A 118 2.54 1.87 -9.91
CA GLU A 118 1.81 0.61 -9.87
C GLU A 118 2.52 -0.36 -8.94
N LEU A 119 1.72 -1.05 -8.12
CA LEU A 119 2.18 -2.14 -7.27
C LEU A 119 1.51 -3.41 -7.76
N TYR A 120 2.28 -4.43 -8.06
CA TYR A 120 1.72 -5.68 -8.57
C TYR A 120 2.59 -6.87 -8.17
N PRO A 121 1.98 -8.05 -8.07
CA PRO A 121 2.74 -9.25 -7.76
C PRO A 121 3.63 -9.63 -8.94
N CYS A 122 4.82 -10.12 -8.64
CA CYS A 122 5.73 -10.60 -9.66
C CYS A 122 6.54 -11.77 -9.11
N ASP A 123 7.23 -12.44 -10.01
CA ASP A 123 8.09 -13.56 -9.63
C ASP A 123 9.51 -13.05 -9.49
N ALA A 124 10.12 -13.27 -8.33
CA ALA A 124 11.48 -12.82 -8.06
C ALA A 124 12.46 -13.39 -9.07
N THR A 125 12.25 -14.63 -9.53
CA THR A 125 13.12 -15.28 -10.49
C THR A 125 13.01 -14.60 -11.86
N ALA A 126 11.80 -14.27 -12.29
CA ALA A 126 11.58 -13.59 -13.57
C ALA A 126 12.15 -12.19 -13.58
N ALA A 127 11.99 -11.45 -12.47
CA ALA A 127 12.45 -10.07 -12.37
C ALA A 127 13.97 -9.96 -12.28
N GLY A 128 14.65 -11.02 -11.89
CA GLY A 128 16.11 -11.04 -11.77
C GLY A 128 16.86 -11.20 -13.10
N ARG A 129 16.17 -11.15 -14.21
CA ARG A 129 16.82 -11.33 -15.52
C ARG A 129 17.21 -9.99 -16.10
#